data_44a58f64718ad6bdf1dee0e92bf51148
#
_entry.id   44a58f64718ad6bdf1dee0e92bf51148
#
_cell.length_a   1.000
_cell.length_b   1.000
_cell.length_c   1.000
_cell.angle_alpha   90.00
_cell.angle_beta   90.00
_cell.angle_gamma   90.00
#
_symmetry.space_group_name_H-M   'P 1'
#
loop_
_entity.id
_entity.type
_entity.pdbx_description
1 polymer ?
#
loop_
_entity_poly.entity_id
_entity_poly.type
_entity_poly.pdbx_seq_one_letter_code
_entity_poly.pdbx_strand_id
1 'polypeptide(L)'
;MRVTLEKMPSLRGVRKLPALLDALEDVLPETGLDMETEGEIHICLVTTPRIVALNAMHLHHQGPTDVITYDLRGGGDFMPPEESWTPVLAEIFVCPDVARRQSSLFGETPSRELFRYAVHGLLHLAGEDDLTPEALASMRKAEQRLIDSAIAKGHKL
;
A
#
# COMPACT_ATOMS: atom_id res chain seq x y z
N MET A 1 4.12 -15.45 -1.44
CA MET A 1 3.34 -14.17 -1.41
C MET A 1 3.66 -13.33 -2.63
N ARG A 2 2.70 -12.61 -3.20
CA ARG A 2 2.91 -11.62 -4.28
C ARG A 2 2.03 -10.39 -4.10
N VAL A 3 2.41 -9.29 -4.74
CA VAL A 3 1.63 -8.05 -4.77
C VAL A 3 0.98 -7.90 -6.14
N THR A 4 -0.25 -7.41 -6.18
CA THR A 4 -0.91 -6.95 -7.40
C THR A 4 -1.21 -5.46 -7.28
N LEU A 5 -1.20 -4.75 -8.40
CA LEU A 5 -1.46 -3.32 -8.43
C LEU A 5 -2.51 -3.00 -9.48
N GLU A 6 -3.62 -2.47 -9.03
CA GLU A 6 -4.73 -2.07 -9.88
C GLU A 6 -5.12 -0.60 -9.66
N LYS A 7 -5.81 -0.04 -10.62
CA LYS A 7 -6.39 1.30 -10.47
C LYS A 7 -7.86 1.32 -10.89
N MET A 8 -8.66 2.13 -10.23
CA MET A 8 -10.03 2.38 -10.66
C MET A 8 -10.08 2.91 -12.10
N PRO A 9 -11.01 2.44 -12.94
CA PRO A 9 -11.14 2.89 -14.34
C PRO A 9 -11.32 4.42 -14.48
N SER A 10 -11.97 5.04 -13.49
CA SER A 10 -12.20 6.49 -13.45
C SER A 10 -10.96 7.30 -13.07
N LEU A 11 -9.91 6.65 -12.52
CA LEU A 11 -8.70 7.32 -12.09
C LEU A 11 -7.84 7.72 -13.29
N ARG A 12 -7.61 9.02 -13.45
CA ARG A 12 -6.81 9.57 -14.55
C ARG A 12 -5.45 10.06 -14.04
N GLY A 13 -4.50 10.18 -14.97
CA GLY A 13 -3.19 10.78 -14.67
C GLY A 13 -2.18 9.88 -13.94
N VAL A 14 -2.55 8.67 -13.54
CA VAL A 14 -1.59 7.69 -13.02
C VAL A 14 -0.99 6.94 -14.21
N ARG A 15 0.29 7.19 -14.41
CA ARG A 15 1.10 6.52 -15.46
C ARG A 15 2.15 5.66 -14.76
N LYS A 16 2.75 4.71 -15.47
CA LYS A 16 3.86 3.86 -14.99
C LYS A 16 3.45 2.90 -13.84
N LEU A 17 2.23 2.37 -13.88
CA LEU A 17 1.81 1.32 -12.95
C LEU A 17 2.78 0.12 -12.92
N PRO A 18 3.28 -0.41 -14.07
CA PRO A 18 4.25 -1.50 -14.04
C PRO A 18 5.52 -1.14 -13.25
N ALA A 19 6.08 0.05 -13.45
CA ALA A 19 7.29 0.46 -12.74
C ALA A 19 7.06 0.64 -11.22
N LEU A 20 5.86 1.02 -10.81
CA LEU A 20 5.50 1.06 -9.39
C LEU A 20 5.36 -0.35 -8.82
N LEU A 21 4.74 -1.27 -9.56
CA LEU A 21 4.62 -2.66 -9.16
C LEU A 21 6.00 -3.33 -9.05
N ASP A 22 6.86 -3.18 -10.06
CA ASP A 22 8.22 -3.71 -10.05
C ASP A 22 9.00 -3.23 -8.80
N ALA A 23 8.88 -1.93 -8.45
CA ALA A 23 9.53 -1.38 -7.28
C ALA A 23 8.98 -1.97 -5.96
N LEU A 24 7.67 -2.20 -5.88
CA LEU A 24 7.02 -2.81 -4.72
C LEU A 24 7.42 -4.28 -4.56
N GLU A 25 7.43 -5.05 -5.65
CA GLU A 25 7.86 -6.46 -5.63
C GLU A 25 9.31 -6.61 -5.19
N ASP A 26 10.19 -5.72 -5.64
CA ASP A 26 11.62 -5.75 -5.29
C ASP A 26 11.89 -5.46 -3.80
N VAL A 27 11.06 -4.67 -3.13
CA VAL A 27 11.22 -4.36 -1.71
C VAL A 27 10.34 -5.23 -0.79
N LEU A 28 9.39 -5.97 -1.35
CA LEU A 28 8.45 -6.79 -0.58
C LEU A 28 9.17 -7.72 0.43
N PRO A 29 10.25 -8.43 0.08
CA PRO A 29 10.98 -9.27 1.04
C PRO A 29 11.62 -8.52 2.20
N GLU A 30 11.78 -7.21 2.06
CA GLU A 30 12.40 -6.35 3.08
C GLU A 30 11.38 -5.74 4.05
N THR A 31 10.08 -5.96 3.83
CA THR A 31 9.00 -5.41 4.68
C THR A 31 8.87 -6.12 6.02
N GLY A 32 9.37 -7.35 6.15
CA GLY A 32 9.17 -8.20 7.31
C GLY A 32 7.97 -9.15 7.18
N LEU A 33 7.26 -9.11 6.06
CA LEU A 33 6.18 -10.06 5.77
C LEU A 33 6.75 -11.47 5.53
N ASP A 34 6.02 -12.49 5.99
CA ASP A 34 6.37 -13.89 5.74
C ASP A 34 6.12 -14.24 4.27
N MET A 35 7.19 -14.28 3.49
CA MET A 35 7.15 -14.54 2.05
C MET A 35 6.72 -15.96 1.69
N GLU A 36 6.79 -16.91 2.63
CA GLU A 36 6.35 -18.30 2.44
C GLU A 36 4.82 -18.44 2.49
N THR A 37 4.12 -17.46 3.05
CA THR A 37 2.65 -17.44 3.05
C THR A 37 2.13 -17.35 1.61
N GLU A 38 1.33 -18.32 1.19
CA GLU A 38 0.70 -18.31 -0.13
C GLU A 38 -0.46 -17.31 -0.18
N GLY A 39 -0.49 -16.49 -1.23
CA GLY A 39 -1.56 -15.52 -1.46
C GLY A 39 -1.09 -14.21 -2.07
N GLU A 40 -2.05 -13.31 -2.22
CA GLU A 40 -1.88 -12.01 -2.85
C GLU A 40 -2.24 -10.85 -1.90
N ILE A 41 -1.49 -9.77 -2.01
CA ILE A 41 -1.85 -8.46 -1.44
C ILE A 41 -2.27 -7.57 -2.60
N HIS A 42 -3.51 -7.12 -2.58
CA HIS A 42 -4.07 -6.25 -3.61
C HIS A 42 -3.87 -4.78 -3.23
N ILE A 43 -3.09 -4.04 -4.02
CA ILE A 43 -2.95 -2.59 -3.89
C ILE A 43 -3.85 -1.92 -4.93
N CYS A 44 -4.84 -1.17 -4.45
CA CYS A 44 -5.87 -0.55 -5.27
C CYS A 44 -5.71 0.98 -5.27
N LEU A 45 -5.37 1.56 -6.41
CA LEU A 45 -5.34 3.01 -6.56
C LEU A 45 -6.77 3.53 -6.77
N VAL A 46 -7.22 4.39 -5.86
CA VAL A 46 -8.60 4.87 -5.81
C VAL A 46 -8.70 6.39 -5.86
N THR A 47 -9.88 6.88 -6.25
CA THR A 47 -10.19 8.31 -6.26
C THR A 47 -10.44 8.85 -4.85
N THR A 48 -10.28 10.16 -4.65
CA THR A 48 -10.59 10.83 -3.38
C THR A 48 -12.02 10.52 -2.87
N PRO A 49 -13.09 10.58 -3.66
CA PRO A 49 -14.42 10.21 -3.16
C PRO A 49 -14.50 8.75 -2.68
N ARG A 50 -13.80 7.84 -3.34
CA ARG A 50 -13.80 6.43 -2.95
C ARG A 50 -13.10 6.19 -1.62
N ILE A 51 -11.91 6.80 -1.42
CA ILE A 51 -11.18 6.60 -0.15
C ILE A 51 -11.88 7.27 1.02
N VAL A 52 -12.55 8.43 0.80
CA VAL A 52 -13.39 9.07 1.80
C VAL A 52 -14.55 8.16 2.22
N ALA A 53 -15.23 7.53 1.25
CA ALA A 53 -16.31 6.59 1.53
C ALA A 53 -15.82 5.36 2.33
N LEU A 54 -14.68 4.78 1.94
CA LEU A 54 -14.08 3.65 2.67
C LEU A 54 -13.70 4.04 4.10
N ASN A 55 -13.08 5.21 4.29
CA ASN A 55 -12.68 5.72 5.60
C ASN A 55 -13.89 5.93 6.54
N ALA A 56 -14.97 6.49 6.00
CA ALA A 56 -16.21 6.71 6.77
C ALA A 56 -16.92 5.40 7.14
N MET A 57 -16.93 4.42 6.24
CA MET A 57 -17.64 3.14 6.44
C MET A 57 -16.95 2.22 7.44
N HIS A 58 -15.62 2.18 7.45
CA HIS A 58 -14.87 1.15 8.18
C HIS A 58 -14.06 1.68 9.35
N LEU A 59 -13.55 2.91 9.28
CA LEU A 59 -12.71 3.49 10.32
C LEU A 59 -13.44 4.57 11.14
N HIS A 60 -14.68 4.90 10.79
CA HIS A 60 -15.49 5.95 11.42
C HIS A 60 -14.79 7.33 11.47
N HIS A 61 -13.79 7.55 10.61
CA HIS A 61 -13.10 8.82 10.44
C HIS A 61 -13.72 9.63 9.29
N GLN A 62 -13.76 10.95 9.45
CA GLN A 62 -14.23 11.84 8.38
C GLN A 62 -13.05 12.45 7.64
N GLY A 63 -13.18 12.56 6.33
CA GLY A 63 -12.22 13.21 5.46
C GLY A 63 -11.35 12.26 4.63
N PRO A 64 -10.56 12.82 3.72
CA PRO A 64 -9.65 12.05 2.90
C PRO A 64 -8.46 11.56 3.73
N THR A 65 -8.08 10.31 3.53
CA THR A 65 -6.81 9.73 3.96
C THR A 65 -5.95 9.40 2.76
N ASP A 66 -4.68 9.12 2.98
CA ASP A 66 -3.71 8.73 1.96
C ASP A 66 -3.79 7.24 1.63
N VAL A 67 -3.96 6.41 2.66
CA VAL A 67 -3.97 4.95 2.56
C VAL A 67 -4.95 4.35 3.57
N ILE A 68 -5.53 3.21 3.22
CA ILE A 68 -6.32 2.34 4.12
C ILE A 68 -5.86 0.90 3.87
N THR A 69 -5.54 0.18 4.93
CA THR A 69 -5.11 -1.22 4.87
C THR A 69 -6.12 -2.12 5.57
N TYR A 70 -6.58 -3.14 4.87
CA TYR A 70 -7.40 -4.22 5.41
C TYR A 70 -6.59 -5.51 5.45
N ASP A 71 -6.32 -6.01 6.65
CA ASP A 71 -5.74 -7.34 6.84
C ASP A 71 -6.86 -8.36 6.78
N LEU A 72 -6.81 -9.26 5.81
CA LEU A 72 -7.80 -10.32 5.59
C LEU A 72 -7.31 -11.69 6.07
N ARG A 73 -6.10 -11.74 6.62
CA ARG A 73 -5.52 -12.97 7.16
C ARG A 73 -6.27 -13.39 8.43
N GLY A 74 -6.71 -14.63 8.48
CA GLY A 74 -7.48 -15.16 9.63
C GLY A 74 -8.97 -14.86 9.63
N GLY A 75 -9.50 -14.30 8.54
CA GLY A 75 -10.94 -14.09 8.34
C GLY A 75 -11.66 -15.33 7.86
N GLY A 76 -12.06 -16.22 8.80
CA GLY A 76 -13.05 -17.25 8.59
C GLY A 76 -12.66 -18.47 7.74
N ASP A 77 -13.30 -19.60 8.01
CA ASP A 77 -13.14 -20.89 7.33
C ASP A 77 -13.74 -20.94 5.89
N PHE A 78 -13.66 -19.83 5.16
CA PHE A 78 -14.08 -19.84 3.76
C PHE A 78 -13.02 -20.49 2.90
N MET A 79 -13.12 -21.80 2.75
CA MET A 79 -12.38 -22.55 1.75
C MET A 79 -13.17 -22.53 0.46
N PRO A 80 -12.70 -21.86 -0.61
CA PRO A 80 -13.36 -21.94 -1.90
C PRO A 80 -13.25 -23.37 -2.48
N PRO A 81 -14.25 -23.78 -3.26
CA PRO A 81 -14.34 -25.16 -3.76
C PRO A 81 -13.35 -25.51 -4.89
N GLU A 82 -12.52 -24.60 -5.32
CA GLU A 82 -11.62 -24.81 -6.47
C GLU A 82 -10.14 -24.79 -6.05
N GLU A 83 -9.39 -25.81 -6.47
CA GLU A 83 -7.93 -25.97 -6.23
C GLU A 83 -7.07 -24.86 -6.87
N SER A 84 -7.64 -23.97 -7.68
CA SER A 84 -6.94 -22.91 -8.39
C SER A 84 -7.08 -21.51 -7.75
N TRP A 85 -7.69 -21.41 -6.58
CA TRP A 85 -7.93 -20.13 -5.94
C TRP A 85 -6.70 -19.64 -5.16
N THR A 86 -6.28 -18.41 -5.47
CA THR A 86 -5.22 -17.73 -4.72
C THR A 86 -5.86 -16.86 -3.65
N PRO A 87 -5.56 -17.05 -2.36
CA PRO A 87 -6.17 -16.26 -1.29
C PRO A 87 -5.72 -14.79 -1.36
N VAL A 88 -6.66 -13.88 -1.16
CA VAL A 88 -6.37 -12.46 -0.93
C VAL A 88 -6.04 -12.28 0.54
N LEU A 89 -4.81 -11.94 0.84
CA LEU A 89 -4.30 -11.78 2.20
C LEU A 89 -4.58 -10.39 2.77
N ALA A 90 -4.63 -9.39 1.91
CA ALA A 90 -4.91 -8.01 2.28
C ALA A 90 -5.33 -7.16 1.08
N GLU A 91 -6.03 -6.06 1.38
CA GLU A 91 -6.30 -4.98 0.44
C GLU A 91 -5.75 -3.67 0.98
N ILE A 92 -4.98 -2.96 0.14
CA ILE A 92 -4.41 -1.65 0.45
C ILE A 92 -4.98 -0.64 -0.55
N PHE A 93 -5.79 0.30 -0.08
CA PHE A 93 -6.35 1.36 -0.89
C PHE A 93 -5.51 2.62 -0.76
N VAL A 94 -4.97 3.11 -1.86
CA VAL A 94 -4.08 4.27 -1.92
C VAL A 94 -4.69 5.36 -2.79
N CYS A 95 -4.61 6.62 -2.33
CA CYS A 95 -5.17 7.77 -3.05
C CYS A 95 -4.08 8.61 -3.76
N PRO A 96 -3.92 8.47 -5.10
CA PRO A 96 -2.91 9.24 -5.85
C PRO A 96 -3.14 10.76 -5.82
N ASP A 97 -4.37 11.22 -5.62
CA ASP A 97 -4.67 12.66 -5.52
C ASP A 97 -4.12 13.25 -4.21
N VAL A 98 -4.14 12.47 -3.13
CA VAL A 98 -3.51 12.86 -1.87
C VAL A 98 -2.00 12.86 -2.02
N ALA A 99 -1.41 11.81 -2.61
CA ALA A 99 0.02 11.72 -2.89
C ALA A 99 0.53 12.93 -3.70
N ARG A 100 -0.22 13.33 -4.72
CA ARG A 100 0.13 14.50 -5.56
C ARG A 100 0.12 15.82 -4.77
N ARG A 101 -0.84 16.00 -3.87
CA ARG A 101 -0.92 17.19 -3.03
C ARG A 101 0.19 17.23 -1.99
N GLN A 102 0.43 16.10 -1.30
CA GLN A 102 1.45 16.02 -0.25
C GLN A 102 2.87 16.15 -0.82
N SER A 103 3.17 15.49 -1.94
CA SER A 103 4.48 15.60 -2.58
C SER A 103 4.87 17.05 -2.88
N SER A 104 3.92 17.87 -3.33
CA SER A 104 4.14 19.28 -3.60
C SER A 104 4.51 20.08 -2.35
N LEU A 105 3.99 19.71 -1.19
CA LEU A 105 4.29 20.39 0.08
C LEU A 105 5.69 20.06 0.62
N PHE A 106 6.19 18.86 0.32
CA PHE A 106 7.47 18.37 0.82
C PHE A 106 8.60 18.39 -0.21
N GLY A 107 8.34 18.88 -1.43
CA GLY A 107 9.35 18.94 -2.50
C GLY A 107 9.72 17.56 -3.05
N GLU A 108 8.83 16.57 -2.87
CA GLU A 108 8.99 15.20 -3.35
C GLU A 108 8.24 14.97 -4.67
N THR A 109 8.48 13.83 -5.29
CA THR A 109 7.71 13.43 -6.47
C THR A 109 6.39 12.76 -6.09
N PRO A 110 5.31 12.90 -6.87
CA PRO A 110 4.07 12.15 -6.65
C PRO A 110 4.27 10.62 -6.68
N SER A 111 5.20 10.12 -7.47
CA SER A 111 5.52 8.70 -7.56
C SER A 111 6.14 8.18 -6.25
N ARG A 112 7.05 8.96 -5.66
CA ARG A 112 7.69 8.63 -4.38
C ARG A 112 6.68 8.62 -3.23
N GLU A 113 5.78 9.60 -3.18
CA GLU A 113 4.71 9.63 -2.17
C GLU A 113 3.73 8.46 -2.35
N LEU A 114 3.37 8.14 -3.60
CA LEU A 114 2.52 6.99 -3.88
C LEU A 114 3.16 5.67 -3.46
N PHE A 115 4.45 5.50 -3.74
CA PHE A 115 5.23 4.36 -3.28
C PHE A 115 5.30 4.31 -1.74
N ARG A 116 5.54 5.44 -1.06
CA ARG A 116 5.55 5.56 0.39
C ARG A 116 4.25 5.06 1.01
N TYR A 117 3.09 5.47 0.48
CA TYR A 117 1.79 5.04 0.99
C TYR A 117 1.57 3.53 0.80
N ALA A 118 1.99 2.98 -0.33
CA ALA A 118 1.89 1.54 -0.57
C ALA A 118 2.76 0.74 0.42
N VAL A 119 4.03 1.14 0.62
CA VAL A 119 4.91 0.45 1.58
C VAL A 119 4.47 0.67 3.03
N HIS A 120 3.87 1.82 3.38
CA HIS A 120 3.26 2.05 4.68
C HIS A 120 2.17 1.01 5.00
N GLY A 121 1.28 0.74 4.04
CA GLY A 121 0.28 -0.32 4.17
C GLY A 121 0.91 -1.72 4.32
N LEU A 122 1.98 -2.02 3.59
CA LEU A 122 2.70 -3.29 3.72
C LEU A 122 3.37 -3.43 5.10
N LEU A 123 3.92 -2.35 5.65
CA LEU A 123 4.53 -2.34 6.99
C LEU A 123 3.47 -2.55 8.09
N HIS A 124 2.28 -2.00 7.96
CA HIS A 124 1.17 -2.31 8.86
C HIS A 124 0.82 -3.80 8.85
N LEU A 125 0.79 -4.43 7.67
CA LEU A 125 0.58 -5.87 7.54
C LEU A 125 1.72 -6.70 8.16
N ALA A 126 2.94 -6.15 8.22
CA ALA A 126 4.10 -6.75 8.88
C ALA A 126 4.10 -6.54 10.41
N GLY A 127 3.13 -5.79 10.94
CA GLY A 127 2.96 -5.56 12.37
C GLY A 127 3.54 -4.24 12.90
N GLU A 128 4.03 -3.38 12.01
CA GLU A 128 4.40 -2.01 12.40
C GLU A 128 3.14 -1.18 12.67
N ASP A 129 3.21 -0.25 13.63
CA ASP A 129 2.13 0.70 13.89
C ASP A 129 2.66 2.15 13.96
N ASP A 130 1.76 3.11 13.99
CA ASP A 130 2.06 4.55 14.02
C ASP A 130 1.22 5.31 15.06
N LEU A 131 0.67 4.58 16.05
CA LEU A 131 -0.26 5.12 17.05
C LEU A 131 0.44 5.95 18.14
N THR A 132 1.74 5.76 18.35
CA THR A 132 2.54 6.56 19.29
C THR A 132 3.61 7.36 18.54
N PRO A 133 4.14 8.46 19.14
CA PRO A 133 5.24 9.20 18.51
C PRO A 133 6.47 8.33 18.19
N GLU A 134 6.79 7.36 19.06
CA GLU A 134 7.91 6.44 18.89
C GLU A 134 7.63 5.45 17.76
N ALA A 135 6.43 4.86 17.72
CA ALA A 135 6.00 3.94 16.66
C ALA A 135 5.96 4.66 15.31
N LEU A 136 5.39 5.88 15.24
CA LEU A 136 5.41 6.70 14.04
C LEU A 136 6.84 7.00 13.56
N ALA A 137 7.77 7.28 14.47
CA ALA A 137 9.16 7.52 14.11
C ALA A 137 9.84 6.25 13.57
N SER A 138 9.51 5.06 14.12
CA SER A 138 9.96 3.76 13.61
C SER A 138 9.39 3.49 12.22
N MET A 139 8.09 3.65 12.03
CA MET A 139 7.39 3.48 10.76
C MET A 139 8.04 4.35 9.66
N ARG A 140 8.28 5.63 9.93
CA ARG A 140 8.92 6.55 8.97
C ARG A 140 10.33 6.14 8.60
N LYS A 141 11.11 5.58 9.53
CA LYS A 141 12.43 5.03 9.24
C LYS A 141 12.34 3.79 8.35
N ALA A 142 11.37 2.91 8.61
CA ALA A 142 11.14 1.73 7.79
C ALA A 142 10.70 2.11 6.37
N GLU A 143 9.77 3.05 6.22
CA GLU A 143 9.37 3.60 4.92
C GLU A 143 10.57 4.16 4.14
N GLN A 144 11.38 5.00 4.79
CA GLN A 144 12.54 5.61 4.14
C GLN A 144 13.57 4.56 3.72
N ARG A 145 13.82 3.54 4.55
CA ARG A 145 14.71 2.42 4.22
C ARG A 145 14.24 1.69 2.95
N LEU A 146 12.93 1.42 2.81
CA LEU A 146 12.37 0.74 1.63
C LEU A 146 12.43 1.63 0.38
N ILE A 147 12.20 2.95 0.52
CA ILE A 147 12.39 3.92 -0.57
C ILE A 147 13.85 3.93 -1.04
N ASP A 148 14.79 4.01 -0.12
CA ASP A 148 16.23 4.04 -0.43
C ASP A 148 16.68 2.73 -1.09
N SER A 149 16.14 1.58 -0.64
CA SER A 149 16.37 0.28 -1.26
C SER A 149 15.85 0.23 -2.70
N ALA A 150 14.63 0.69 -2.95
CA ALA A 150 14.07 0.75 -4.31
C ALA A 150 14.93 1.63 -5.23
N ILE A 151 15.36 2.80 -4.76
CA ILE A 151 16.24 3.70 -5.51
C ILE A 151 17.59 3.04 -5.80
N ALA A 152 18.18 2.37 -4.81
CA ALA A 152 19.45 1.66 -4.96
C ALA A 152 19.35 0.50 -5.98
N LYS A 153 18.18 -0.12 -6.13
CA LYS A 153 17.88 -1.12 -7.15
C LYS A 153 17.57 -0.53 -8.54
N GLY A 154 17.58 0.80 -8.67
CA GLY A 154 17.45 1.52 -9.94
C GLY A 154 16.03 2.03 -10.26
N HIS A 155 15.10 1.89 -9.34
CA HIS A 155 13.73 2.41 -9.55
C HIS A 155 13.70 3.94 -9.46
N LYS A 156 12.93 4.56 -10.35
CA LYS A 156 12.71 6.02 -10.40
C LYS A 156 11.36 6.34 -9.76
N LEU A 157 11.41 6.70 -8.51
CA LEU A 157 10.25 7.08 -7.71
C LEU A 157 9.90 8.57 -7.81
#